data_b28a0afc0467ce43946a519f6d1be025
#
_entry.id   b28a0afc0467ce43946a519f6d1be025
#
_cell.length_a   1.000
_cell.length_b   1.000
_cell.length_c   1.000
_cell.angle_alpha   90.00
_cell.angle_beta   90.00
_cell.angle_gamma   90.00
#
_symmetry.space_group_name_H-M   'P 1'
#
loop_
_entity.id
_entity.type
_entity.pdbx_description
1 polymer ?
#
loop_
_entity_poly.entity_id
_entity_poly.type
_entity_poly.pdbx_seq_one_letter_code
_entity_poly.pdbx_strand_id
1 'polypeptide(L)'
;MKDPYLIKDVFSKSDFKVLKDYAIRIYERDKTTFDKGFGRHQWAVWGKSVPEHLLPLKYFHNKLLSTAKIEFESETLRPSWCLLSIYEGKEARLWKHKDDNACTYHINLTVFAKTPWDFYVEGEKFTPLENEAVVSYGNDQEHWREEFPDPDTNIV
;
A
#
# COMPACT_ATOMS: atom_id res chain seq x y z
N MET A 1 -3.33 -10.72 19.52
CA MET A 1 -3.18 -9.77 18.40
C MET A 1 -2.06 -8.82 18.79
N LYS A 2 -1.09 -8.56 17.93
CA LYS A 2 -0.04 -7.57 18.23
C LYS A 2 -0.56 -6.17 17.92
N ASP A 3 -0.07 -5.14 18.63
CA ASP A 3 -0.36 -3.76 18.27
C ASP A 3 0.22 -3.44 16.88
N PRO A 4 -0.36 -2.51 16.12
CA PRO A 4 0.21 -2.07 14.86
C PRO A 4 1.56 -1.40 15.09
N TYR A 5 2.47 -1.49 14.12
CA TYR A 5 3.80 -0.90 14.22
C TYR A 5 4.40 -0.56 12.87
N LEU A 6 5.40 0.32 12.88
CA LEU A 6 6.13 0.76 11.71
C LEU A 6 7.38 -0.08 11.50
N ILE A 7 7.60 -0.55 10.28
CA ILE A 7 8.86 -1.13 9.81
C ILE A 7 9.54 -0.23 8.78
N LYS A 8 10.86 -0.25 8.77
CA LYS A 8 11.70 0.59 7.88
C LYS A 8 12.49 -0.27 6.93
N ASP A 9 12.93 0.36 5.83
CA ASP A 9 13.78 -0.30 4.83
C ASP A 9 13.22 -1.65 4.35
N VAL A 10 11.92 -1.66 4.04
CA VAL A 10 11.16 -2.87 3.65
C VAL A 10 11.80 -3.58 2.46
N PHE A 11 12.31 -2.79 1.50
CA PHE A 11 13.07 -3.29 0.36
C PHE A 11 14.51 -2.75 0.37
N SER A 12 15.41 -3.47 -0.29
CA SER A 12 16.71 -2.91 -0.62
C SER A 12 16.58 -1.61 -1.43
N LYS A 13 17.56 -0.72 -1.36
CA LYS A 13 17.53 0.54 -2.13
C LYS A 13 17.33 0.32 -3.63
N SER A 14 17.93 -0.75 -4.19
CA SER A 14 17.79 -1.09 -5.62
C SER A 14 16.38 -1.57 -5.96
N ASP A 15 15.81 -2.48 -5.15
CA ASP A 15 14.46 -2.99 -5.36
C ASP A 15 13.43 -1.89 -5.18
N PHE A 16 13.57 -1.07 -4.14
CA PHE A 16 12.68 0.04 -3.88
C PHE A 16 12.67 1.06 -5.03
N LYS A 17 13.85 1.38 -5.57
CA LYS A 17 13.93 2.23 -6.77
C LYS A 17 13.15 1.65 -7.95
N VAL A 18 13.27 0.35 -8.20
CA VAL A 18 12.53 -0.31 -9.30
C VAL A 18 11.02 -0.26 -9.05
N LEU A 19 10.58 -0.50 -7.81
CA LEU A 19 9.16 -0.40 -7.44
C LEU A 19 8.63 1.03 -7.64
N LYS A 20 9.36 2.02 -7.18
CA LYS A 20 9.00 3.44 -7.31
C LYS A 20 8.91 3.86 -8.79
N ASP A 21 9.92 3.53 -9.58
CA ASP A 21 9.94 3.83 -11.02
C ASP A 21 8.78 3.12 -11.76
N TYR A 22 8.41 1.92 -11.32
CA TYR A 22 7.27 1.20 -11.86
C TYR A 22 5.94 1.89 -11.49
N ALA A 23 5.75 2.26 -10.22
CA ALA A 23 4.54 2.93 -9.75
C ALA A 23 4.30 4.26 -10.50
N ILE A 24 5.34 5.05 -10.69
CA ILE A 24 5.26 6.30 -11.47
C ILE A 24 4.87 6.02 -12.93
N ARG A 25 5.48 5.02 -13.57
CA ARG A 25 5.17 4.69 -14.97
C ARG A 25 3.75 4.20 -15.18
N ILE A 26 3.22 3.38 -14.28
CA ILE A 26 1.85 2.89 -14.40
C ILE A 26 0.85 4.03 -14.20
N TYR A 27 1.11 4.94 -13.26
CA TYR A 27 0.32 6.13 -13.08
C TYR A 27 0.31 7.01 -14.33
N GLU A 28 1.49 7.36 -14.87
CA GLU A 28 1.61 8.19 -16.08
C GLU A 28 0.90 7.59 -17.29
N ARG A 29 0.89 6.27 -17.41
CA ARG A 29 0.17 5.56 -18.46
C ARG A 29 -1.34 5.70 -18.34
N ASP A 30 -1.86 5.57 -17.11
CA ASP A 30 -3.30 5.36 -16.89
C ASP A 30 -4.01 6.63 -16.37
N LYS A 31 -3.29 7.68 -15.97
CA LYS A 31 -3.85 8.88 -15.32
C LYS A 31 -4.98 9.57 -16.09
N THR A 32 -5.04 9.40 -17.41
CA THR A 32 -6.11 9.99 -18.25
C THR A 32 -7.40 9.17 -18.25
N THR A 33 -7.34 7.92 -17.81
CA THR A 33 -8.49 6.99 -17.78
C THR A 33 -9.17 6.96 -16.42
N PHE A 34 -8.59 7.64 -15.43
CA PHE A 34 -9.10 7.64 -14.06
C PHE A 34 -10.34 8.51 -13.89
N ASP A 35 -11.29 7.99 -13.15
CA ASP A 35 -12.40 8.80 -12.65
C ASP A 35 -11.87 9.68 -11.50
N LYS A 36 -11.86 10.99 -11.75
CA LYS A 36 -11.33 11.98 -10.81
C LYS A 36 -12.20 12.18 -9.56
N GLY A 37 -13.36 11.51 -9.46
CA GLY A 37 -14.33 11.73 -8.40
C GLY A 37 -13.94 11.15 -7.03
N PHE A 38 -12.97 10.23 -6.96
CA PHE A 38 -12.66 9.50 -5.71
C PHE A 38 -11.29 9.80 -5.10
N GLY A 39 -10.45 10.62 -5.74
CA GLY A 39 -9.10 10.93 -5.24
C GLY A 39 -8.17 9.72 -5.05
N ARG A 40 -8.57 8.53 -5.51
CA ARG A 40 -7.84 7.28 -5.37
C ARG A 40 -7.99 6.38 -6.59
N HIS A 41 -6.86 5.92 -7.11
CA HIS A 41 -6.79 4.96 -8.20
C HIS A 41 -6.09 3.69 -7.74
N GLN A 42 -6.53 2.53 -8.19
CA GLN A 42 -6.00 1.25 -7.72
C GLN A 42 -5.75 0.27 -8.86
N TRP A 43 -4.64 -0.43 -8.78
CA TRP A 43 -4.35 -1.64 -9.53
C TRP A 43 -4.26 -2.81 -8.57
N ALA A 44 -4.94 -3.89 -8.88
CA ALA A 44 -5.02 -5.06 -8.02
C ALA A 44 -4.33 -6.27 -8.67
N VAL A 45 -3.58 -7.00 -7.87
CA VAL A 45 -3.03 -8.31 -8.22
C VAL A 45 -3.59 -9.35 -7.25
N TRP A 46 -4.34 -10.29 -7.79
CA TRP A 46 -4.87 -11.42 -7.04
C TRP A 46 -4.96 -12.67 -7.93
N GLY A 47 -4.89 -13.84 -7.31
CA GLY A 47 -5.05 -15.10 -8.02
C GLY A 47 -3.88 -15.45 -8.96
N LYS A 48 -4.18 -16.31 -9.93
CA LYS A 48 -3.16 -16.89 -10.83
C LYS A 48 -2.96 -16.10 -12.12
N SER A 49 -4.02 -15.47 -12.63
CA SER A 49 -3.98 -14.71 -13.88
C SER A 49 -3.76 -13.23 -13.58
N VAL A 50 -2.62 -12.73 -13.99
CA VAL A 50 -2.23 -11.32 -13.78
C VAL A 50 -1.91 -10.72 -15.14
N PRO A 51 -2.51 -9.57 -15.49
CA PRO A 51 -2.16 -8.85 -16.70
C PRO A 51 -0.66 -8.56 -16.78
N GLU A 52 -0.09 -8.64 -17.97
CA GLU A 52 1.35 -8.48 -18.17
C GLU A 52 1.91 -7.20 -17.55
N HIS A 53 1.21 -6.09 -17.69
CA HIS A 53 1.61 -4.80 -17.12
C HIS A 53 1.62 -4.75 -15.59
N LEU A 54 0.98 -5.71 -14.91
CA LEU A 54 0.97 -5.86 -13.46
C LEU A 54 1.95 -6.94 -12.93
N LEU A 55 2.70 -7.60 -13.80
CA LEU A 55 3.69 -8.58 -13.37
C LEU A 55 4.75 -8.02 -12.41
N PRO A 56 5.24 -6.78 -12.57
CA PRO A 56 6.14 -6.19 -11.58
C PRO A 56 5.50 -6.06 -10.20
N LEU A 57 4.23 -5.68 -10.12
CA LEU A 57 3.52 -5.60 -8.83
C LEU A 57 3.42 -6.96 -8.17
N LYS A 58 3.13 -8.01 -8.95
CA LYS A 58 3.15 -9.40 -8.45
C LYS A 58 4.52 -9.83 -7.94
N TYR A 59 5.59 -9.44 -8.60
CA TYR A 59 6.95 -9.71 -8.16
C TYR A 59 7.22 -9.09 -6.77
N PHE A 60 6.88 -7.82 -6.58
CA PHE A 60 7.05 -7.16 -5.29
C PHE A 60 6.13 -7.71 -4.21
N HIS A 61 4.90 -8.11 -4.54
CA HIS A 61 4.01 -8.82 -3.64
C HIS A 61 4.64 -10.11 -3.10
N ASN A 62 5.25 -10.90 -3.98
CA ASN A 62 5.95 -12.11 -3.58
C ASN A 62 7.18 -11.83 -2.71
N LYS A 63 7.88 -10.73 -2.96
CA LYS A 63 8.98 -10.29 -2.08
C LYS A 63 8.49 -9.88 -0.69
N LEU A 64 7.38 -9.17 -0.60
CA LEU A 64 6.75 -8.80 0.68
C LEU A 64 6.32 -10.03 1.49
N LEU A 65 6.03 -11.17 0.86
CA LEU A 65 5.69 -12.39 1.58
C LEU A 65 6.80 -12.84 2.53
N SER A 66 8.07 -12.68 2.16
CA SER A 66 9.19 -13.01 3.04
C SER A 66 9.23 -12.09 4.27
N THR A 67 9.01 -10.79 4.08
CA THR A 67 8.88 -9.83 5.18
C THR A 67 7.68 -10.19 6.06
N ALA A 68 6.51 -10.45 5.45
CA ALA A 68 5.31 -10.83 6.19
C ALA A 68 5.50 -12.08 7.05
N LYS A 69 6.19 -13.12 6.54
CA LYS A 69 6.47 -14.33 7.32
C LYS A 69 7.30 -14.04 8.56
N ILE A 70 8.28 -13.14 8.46
CA ILE A 70 9.10 -12.72 9.59
C ILE A 70 8.27 -11.92 10.60
N GLU A 71 7.59 -10.87 10.13
CA GLU A 71 6.85 -9.93 10.98
C GLU A 71 5.69 -10.60 11.74
N PHE A 72 5.00 -11.52 11.08
CA PHE A 72 3.88 -12.26 11.68
C PHE A 72 4.28 -13.64 12.25
N GLU A 73 5.55 -13.97 12.24
CA GLU A 73 6.10 -15.23 12.80
C GLU A 73 5.36 -16.48 12.24
N SER A 74 5.07 -16.49 10.94
CA SER A 74 4.27 -17.55 10.32
C SER A 74 4.81 -18.01 8.96
N GLU A 75 5.33 -19.22 8.91
CA GLU A 75 5.82 -19.83 7.68
C GLU A 75 4.71 -20.24 6.70
N THR A 76 3.48 -20.36 7.17
CA THR A 76 2.34 -20.83 6.37
C THR A 76 1.62 -19.73 5.60
N LEU A 77 2.05 -18.48 5.74
CA LEU A 77 1.43 -17.35 5.05
C LEU A 77 1.46 -17.52 3.54
N ARG A 78 0.37 -17.10 2.93
CA ARG A 78 0.20 -17.05 1.48
C ARG A 78 -0.26 -15.66 1.07
N PRO A 79 0.22 -15.15 -0.08
CA PRO A 79 -0.24 -13.86 -0.58
C PRO A 79 -1.71 -13.99 -1.00
N SER A 80 -2.54 -13.04 -0.57
CA SER A 80 -3.92 -12.88 -1.01
C SER A 80 -4.01 -11.81 -2.11
N TRP A 81 -4.00 -10.56 -1.73
CA TRP A 81 -4.10 -9.42 -2.64
C TRP A 81 -2.86 -8.54 -2.52
N CYS A 82 -2.55 -7.83 -3.59
CA CYS A 82 -1.68 -6.68 -3.57
C CYS A 82 -2.37 -5.55 -4.31
N LEU A 83 -2.48 -4.41 -3.66
CA LEU A 83 -3.03 -3.20 -4.24
C LEU A 83 -1.91 -2.17 -4.38
N LEU A 84 -1.73 -1.60 -5.56
CA LEU A 84 -1.03 -0.35 -5.75
C LEU A 84 -2.09 0.75 -5.77
N SER A 85 -2.09 1.62 -4.76
CA SER A 85 -3.04 2.71 -4.63
C SER A 85 -2.35 4.04 -4.84
N ILE A 86 -2.90 4.87 -5.70
CA ILE A 86 -2.43 6.22 -5.95
C ILE A 86 -3.50 7.19 -5.50
N TYR A 87 -3.09 8.18 -4.74
CA TYR A 87 -3.96 9.20 -4.20
C TYR A 87 -3.57 10.57 -4.76
N GLU A 88 -4.54 11.34 -5.23
CA GLU A 88 -4.32 12.69 -5.71
C GLU A 88 -5.50 13.60 -5.45
N GLY A 89 -5.22 14.90 -5.26
CA GLY A 89 -6.24 15.91 -5.06
C GLY A 89 -6.79 15.96 -3.63
N LYS A 90 -7.56 16.97 -3.36
CA LYS A 90 -8.11 17.27 -2.02
C LYS A 90 -9.12 16.24 -1.49
N GLU A 91 -9.72 15.45 -2.38
CA GLU A 91 -10.65 14.38 -1.99
C GLU A 91 -9.93 13.07 -1.65
N ALA A 92 -8.59 13.05 -1.78
CA ALA A 92 -7.79 11.87 -1.51
C ALA A 92 -7.88 11.49 -0.04
N ARG A 93 -8.41 10.31 0.22
CA ARG A 93 -8.52 9.70 1.55
C ARG A 93 -8.66 8.18 1.45
N LEU A 94 -8.45 7.52 2.53
CA LEU A 94 -8.85 6.13 2.71
C LEU A 94 -9.91 6.09 3.82
N TRP A 95 -11.14 5.73 3.45
CA TRP A 95 -12.22 5.62 4.41
C TRP A 95 -11.90 4.60 5.51
N LYS A 96 -12.34 4.88 6.71
CA LYS A 96 -12.21 3.99 7.86
C LYS A 96 -12.91 2.66 7.57
N HIS A 97 -12.18 1.56 7.61
CA HIS A 97 -12.69 0.23 7.31
C HIS A 97 -11.81 -0.86 7.91
N LYS A 98 -12.30 -2.08 7.85
CA LYS A 98 -11.54 -3.32 8.00
C LYS A 98 -11.49 -4.01 6.65
N ASP A 99 -10.42 -4.75 6.41
CA ASP A 99 -10.29 -5.55 5.20
C ASP A 99 -11.21 -6.78 5.20
N ASP A 100 -11.33 -7.42 4.04
CA ASP A 100 -11.99 -8.72 3.90
C ASP A 100 -11.28 -9.81 4.72
N ASN A 101 -12.01 -10.85 5.11
CA ASN A 101 -11.49 -11.99 5.88
C ASN A 101 -10.30 -12.70 5.24
N ALA A 102 -10.10 -12.56 3.92
CA ALA A 102 -8.92 -13.08 3.23
C ALA A 102 -7.63 -12.25 3.49
N CYS A 103 -7.74 -11.09 4.11
CA CYS A 103 -6.65 -10.14 4.39
C CYS A 103 -6.34 -10.06 5.88
N THR A 104 -6.07 -11.20 6.51
CA THR A 104 -5.76 -11.26 7.95
C THR A 104 -4.56 -10.40 8.31
N TYR A 105 -3.52 -10.44 7.49
CA TYR A 105 -2.27 -9.69 7.71
C TYR A 105 -2.13 -8.62 6.65
N HIS A 106 -1.82 -7.41 7.08
CA HIS A 106 -1.74 -6.23 6.25
C HIS A 106 -0.38 -5.54 6.39
N ILE A 107 0.23 -5.21 5.25
CA ILE A 107 1.43 -4.37 5.17
C ILE A 107 1.12 -3.21 4.26
N ASN A 108 0.98 -2.00 4.82
CA ASN A 108 0.74 -0.77 4.08
C ASN A 108 2.07 -0.05 3.84
N LEU A 109 2.64 -0.21 2.65
CA LEU A 109 3.94 0.35 2.25
C LEU A 109 3.75 1.69 1.55
N THR A 110 4.51 2.71 1.99
CA THR A 110 4.60 3.98 1.27
C THR A 110 5.67 3.88 0.19
N VAL A 111 5.25 3.99 -1.08
CA VAL A 111 6.14 3.91 -2.25
C VAL A 111 6.64 5.29 -2.67
N PHE A 112 5.76 6.29 -2.67
CA PHE A 112 6.11 7.65 -3.00
C PHE A 112 5.16 8.62 -2.29
N ALA A 113 5.73 9.65 -1.66
CA ALA A 113 4.94 10.73 -1.08
C ALA A 113 5.74 12.04 -1.13
N LYS A 114 5.25 13.01 -1.86
CA LYS A 114 5.82 14.38 -1.83
C LYS A 114 5.68 15.01 -0.44
N THR A 115 4.52 14.79 0.18
CA THR A 115 4.21 15.26 1.53
C THR A 115 3.92 14.03 2.39
N PRO A 116 4.53 13.89 3.58
CA PRO A 116 4.19 12.82 4.52
C PRO A 116 2.70 12.81 4.82
N TRP A 117 2.10 11.63 4.80
CA TRP A 117 0.67 11.46 5.00
C TRP A 117 0.36 10.35 6.00
N ASP A 118 -0.35 10.74 7.04
CA ASP A 118 -0.64 9.86 8.17
C ASP A 118 -1.54 8.68 7.77
N PHE A 119 -1.23 7.54 8.35
CA PHE A 119 -2.03 6.32 8.32
C PHE A 119 -2.42 5.94 9.74
N TYR A 120 -3.68 5.67 9.95
CA TYR A 120 -4.23 5.36 11.27
C TYR A 120 -4.62 3.90 11.33
N VAL A 121 -4.34 3.25 12.47
CA VAL A 121 -4.82 1.90 12.80
C VAL A 121 -5.31 1.91 14.24
N GLU A 122 -6.58 1.56 14.48
CA GLU A 122 -7.24 1.58 15.79
C GLU A 122 -7.08 2.91 16.55
N GLY A 123 -6.94 4.02 15.82
CA GLY A 123 -6.71 5.37 16.36
C GLY A 123 -5.26 5.72 16.64
N GLU A 124 -4.34 4.78 16.55
CA GLU A 124 -2.91 5.06 16.59
C GLU A 124 -2.44 5.64 15.24
N LYS A 125 -1.63 6.69 15.33
CA LYS A 125 -1.15 7.44 14.16
C LYS A 125 0.26 7.03 13.76
N PHE A 126 0.45 6.74 12.48
CA PHE A 126 1.74 6.47 11.85
C PHE A 126 1.98 7.43 10.70
N THR A 127 3.21 7.89 10.53
CA THR A 127 3.60 8.74 9.39
C THR A 127 4.70 8.04 8.60
N PRO A 128 4.36 6.98 7.84
CA PRO A 128 5.37 6.21 7.12
C PRO A 128 5.98 7.06 6.00
N LEU A 129 7.31 7.05 5.93
CA LEU A 129 8.09 7.63 4.84
C LEU A 129 8.24 6.61 3.69
N GLU A 130 8.87 7.05 2.61
CA GLU A 130 9.18 6.14 1.48
C GLU A 130 10.00 4.93 1.95
N ASN A 131 9.62 3.74 1.49
CA ASN A 131 10.18 2.45 1.89
C ASN A 131 9.93 2.07 3.35
N GLU A 132 8.99 2.73 4.01
CA GLU A 132 8.49 2.34 5.32
C GLU A 132 7.07 1.78 5.20
N ALA A 133 6.70 0.86 6.07
CA ALA A 133 5.37 0.27 6.06
C ALA A 133 4.79 0.15 7.46
N VAL A 134 3.47 0.28 7.56
CA VAL A 134 2.71 -0.07 8.76
C VAL A 134 2.24 -1.51 8.64
N VAL A 135 2.51 -2.28 9.67
CA VAL A 135 2.13 -3.68 9.83
C VAL A 135 0.93 -3.76 10.77
N SER A 136 -0.12 -4.45 10.36
CA SER A 136 -1.38 -4.55 11.12
C SER A 136 -2.18 -5.82 10.75
N TYR A 137 -3.30 -6.03 11.44
CA TYR A 137 -4.26 -7.10 11.12
C TYR A 137 -5.44 -6.50 10.35
N GLY A 138 -5.44 -6.64 9.03
CA GLY A 138 -6.36 -5.95 8.15
C GLY A 138 -7.84 -6.22 8.42
N ASN A 139 -8.21 -7.48 8.65
CA ASN A 139 -9.59 -7.88 8.93
C ASN A 139 -10.08 -7.63 10.37
N ASP A 140 -9.15 -7.38 11.31
CA ASP A 140 -9.47 -7.20 12.72
C ASP A 140 -9.34 -5.76 13.19
N GLN A 141 -8.40 -5.00 12.61
CA GLN A 141 -8.09 -3.63 13.01
C GLN A 141 -8.63 -2.62 12.01
N GLU A 142 -9.41 -1.66 12.49
CA GLU A 142 -9.88 -0.55 11.65
C GLU A 142 -8.71 0.35 11.25
N HIS A 143 -8.64 0.67 9.96
CA HIS A 143 -7.59 1.52 9.45
C HIS A 143 -8.09 2.51 8.39
N TRP A 144 -7.38 3.67 8.29
CA TRP A 144 -7.79 4.75 7.39
C TRP A 144 -6.68 5.77 7.16
N ARG A 145 -6.93 6.68 6.23
CA ARG A 145 -6.21 7.95 6.07
C ARG A 145 -7.23 9.08 6.02
N GLU A 146 -6.98 10.15 6.78
CA GLU A 146 -7.78 11.37 6.69
C GLU A 146 -7.58 12.05 5.33
N GLU A 147 -8.28 13.14 5.08
CA GLU A 147 -8.09 13.94 3.88
C GLU A 147 -6.62 14.34 3.71
N PHE A 148 -6.16 14.30 2.48
CA PHE A 148 -4.76 14.61 2.19
C PHE A 148 -4.44 16.05 2.56
N PRO A 149 -3.35 16.30 3.32
CA PRO A 149 -3.09 17.64 3.90
C PRO A 149 -2.68 18.69 2.86
N ASP A 150 -2.24 18.27 1.67
CA ASP A 150 -1.83 19.17 0.58
C ASP A 150 -2.57 18.81 -0.71
N PRO A 151 -3.71 19.48 -1.00
CA PRO A 151 -4.59 19.12 -2.11
C PRO A 151 -3.95 19.26 -3.50
N ASP A 152 -2.85 19.97 -3.62
CA ASP A 152 -2.15 20.20 -4.88
C ASP A 152 -1.02 19.19 -5.12
N THR A 153 -0.79 18.28 -4.19
CA THR A 153 0.29 17.30 -4.25
C THR A 153 -0.23 15.92 -4.64
N ASN A 154 0.41 15.27 -5.60
CA ASN A 154 0.14 13.89 -5.97
C ASN A 154 0.93 12.95 -5.08
N ILE A 155 0.30 11.84 -4.66
CA ILE A 155 0.91 10.75 -3.90
C ILE A 155 0.71 9.45 -4.66
N VAL A 156 1.75 8.66 -4.71
CA VAL A 156 1.76 7.33 -5.32
C VAL A 156 2.08 6.29 -4.25
#